data_1676cf273fa2fd45919ccd08dff85272
#
_entry.id   1676cf273fa2fd45919ccd08dff85272
#
_cell.length_a   1.000
_cell.length_b   1.000
_cell.length_c   1.000
_cell.angle_alpha   90.00
_cell.angle_beta   90.00
_cell.angle_gamma   90.00
#
_symmetry.space_group_name_H-M   'P 1'
#
loop_
_entity.id
_entity.type
_entity.pdbx_description
1 polymer ?
#
loop_
_entity_poly.entity_id
_entity_poly.type
_entity_poly.pdbx_seq_one_letter_code
_entity_poly.pdbx_strand_id
1 'polypeptide(L)'
;MLSIKNWDNKTWISSAKYIQSFNNFLLKQKKLTKHSKILDIGCGRGKIMGSLSSKLKLINKPVGLDIENHKDFDKRIIFKKTNAIKYLKNNKKKFDLILIKQTIHLFNLKDIKKILAHSYSSLNIGGIILILTLDTKDNEIPTFFLMKQKLTQSFKRDNLIWKKLLQLNIKKTIIKFNFKVNIKKNIYLKMIKQRFISTLLKFSSLQILNGINEINLKYKKNILFNDKLKCIIFTKV
;
A
#
# COMPACT_ATOMS: atom_id res chain seq x y z
N MET A 1 7.53 19.20 2.92
CA MET A 1 6.25 18.48 2.82
C MET A 1 6.24 17.40 3.89
N LEU A 2 5.20 17.31 4.75
CA LEU A 2 5.10 16.26 5.76
C LEU A 2 4.91 14.91 5.04
N SER A 3 5.78 13.94 5.29
CA SER A 3 5.76 12.63 4.65
C SER A 3 5.25 11.55 5.58
N ILE A 4 4.68 10.48 5.02
CA ILE A 4 4.15 9.35 5.77
C ILE A 4 5.31 8.40 6.09
N LYS A 5 6.01 8.65 7.21
CA LYS A 5 7.15 7.80 7.62
C LYS A 5 6.76 6.54 8.39
N ASN A 6 5.54 6.49 8.94
CA ASN A 6 5.15 5.49 9.95
C ASN A 6 4.03 4.54 9.52
N TRP A 7 3.58 4.59 8.25
CA TRP A 7 2.50 3.75 7.76
C TRP A 7 2.76 2.25 7.96
N ASP A 8 3.95 1.80 7.61
CA ASP A 8 4.38 0.41 7.70
C ASP A 8 5.28 0.13 8.92
N ASN A 9 5.32 1.06 9.91
CA ASN A 9 6.17 0.91 11.09
C ASN A 9 5.31 0.71 12.34
N LYS A 10 5.43 -0.49 12.95
CA LYS A 10 4.71 -0.85 14.19
C LYS A 10 3.17 -0.69 14.09
N THR A 11 2.62 -0.89 12.90
CA THR A 11 1.19 -0.95 12.63
C THR A 11 0.75 -2.40 12.40
N TRP A 12 -0.55 -2.65 12.21
CA TRP A 12 -1.02 -4.01 11.86
C TRP A 12 -0.43 -4.49 10.54
N ILE A 13 -0.16 -3.58 9.59
CA ILE A 13 0.41 -3.87 8.26
C ILE A 13 1.82 -4.47 8.36
N SER A 14 2.56 -4.13 9.42
CA SER A 14 3.91 -4.68 9.67
C SER A 14 3.90 -5.97 10.48
N SER A 15 2.72 -6.45 10.90
CA SER A 15 2.63 -7.72 11.64
C SER A 15 2.90 -8.93 10.74
N ALA A 16 3.53 -9.97 11.31
CA ALA A 16 3.81 -11.21 10.58
C ALA A 16 2.54 -11.84 9.98
N LYS A 17 1.42 -11.81 10.74
CA LYS A 17 0.11 -12.33 10.29
C LYS A 17 -0.42 -11.58 9.07
N TYR A 18 -0.33 -10.24 9.06
CA TYR A 18 -0.76 -9.44 7.92
C TYR A 18 0.10 -9.73 6.70
N ILE A 19 1.43 -9.69 6.86
CA ILE A 19 2.38 -9.93 5.77
C ILE A 19 2.17 -11.32 5.17
N GLN A 20 2.00 -12.34 6.00
CA GLN A 20 1.71 -13.70 5.54
C GLN A 20 0.39 -13.79 4.77
N SER A 21 -0.68 -13.20 5.31
CA SER A 21 -2.00 -13.16 4.67
C SER A 21 -1.93 -12.44 3.31
N PHE A 22 -1.23 -11.30 3.25
CA PHE A 22 -1.08 -10.55 2.02
C PHE A 22 -0.22 -11.30 0.98
N ASN A 23 0.87 -11.95 1.38
CA ASN A 23 1.66 -12.78 0.49
C ASN A 23 0.87 -13.97 -0.06
N ASN A 24 0.04 -14.62 0.76
CA ASN A 24 -0.86 -15.67 0.29
C ASN A 24 -1.88 -15.13 -0.73
N PHE A 25 -2.42 -13.93 -0.48
CA PHE A 25 -3.29 -13.25 -1.43
C PHE A 25 -2.58 -12.99 -2.76
N LEU A 26 -1.35 -12.45 -2.75
CA LEU A 26 -0.56 -12.21 -3.98
C LEU A 26 -0.34 -13.51 -4.78
N LEU A 27 0.04 -14.58 -4.10
CA LEU A 27 0.33 -15.87 -4.74
C LEU A 27 -0.91 -16.54 -5.37
N LYS A 28 -2.11 -16.22 -4.88
CA LYS A 28 -3.37 -16.64 -5.52
C LYS A 28 -3.63 -15.89 -6.83
N GLN A 29 -3.11 -14.65 -6.97
CA GLN A 29 -3.36 -13.84 -8.16
C GLN A 29 -2.37 -14.11 -9.28
N LYS A 30 -1.16 -14.52 -8.94
CA LYS A 30 -0.11 -14.82 -9.92
C LYS A 30 0.76 -15.97 -9.43
N LYS A 31 0.92 -16.97 -10.27
CA LYS A 31 1.92 -18.03 -10.06
C LYS A 31 3.30 -17.41 -10.20
N LEU A 32 3.99 -17.26 -9.07
CA LEU A 32 5.36 -16.77 -9.00
C LEU A 32 6.30 -17.95 -8.67
N THR A 33 7.51 -17.91 -9.23
CA THR A 33 8.55 -18.92 -9.03
C THR A 33 9.81 -18.26 -8.47
N LYS A 34 10.83 -19.04 -8.14
CA LYS A 34 12.14 -18.54 -7.69
C LYS A 34 12.83 -17.61 -8.71
N HIS A 35 12.45 -17.67 -9.99
CA HIS A 35 12.99 -16.84 -11.08
C HIS A 35 12.20 -15.55 -11.29
N SER A 36 11.04 -15.37 -10.65
CA SER A 36 10.18 -14.21 -10.86
C SER A 36 10.87 -12.91 -10.48
N LYS A 37 10.69 -11.89 -11.32
CA LYS A 37 11.20 -10.54 -11.11
C LYS A 37 10.07 -9.64 -10.65
N ILE A 38 10.25 -8.96 -9.51
CA ILE A 38 9.20 -8.20 -8.84
C ILE A 38 9.64 -6.77 -8.61
N LEU A 39 8.73 -5.82 -8.86
CA LEU A 39 8.87 -4.41 -8.56
C LEU A 39 7.77 -3.97 -7.58
N ASP A 40 8.12 -3.24 -6.53
CA ASP A 40 7.18 -2.66 -5.56
C ASP A 40 7.33 -1.13 -5.57
N ILE A 41 6.28 -0.43 -6.00
CA ILE A 41 6.25 1.04 -6.11
C ILE A 41 5.59 1.63 -4.87
N GLY A 42 6.34 2.43 -4.11
CA GLY A 42 5.95 2.88 -2.78
C GLY A 42 6.08 1.77 -1.75
N CYS A 43 7.23 1.10 -1.77
CA CYS A 43 7.47 -0.11 -0.99
C CYS A 43 7.56 0.14 0.52
N GLY A 44 7.69 1.40 0.97
CA GLY A 44 8.03 1.71 2.35
C GLY A 44 9.29 0.98 2.77
N ARG A 45 9.24 0.25 3.88
CA ARG A 45 10.37 -0.58 4.36
C ARG A 45 10.53 -1.92 3.64
N GLY A 46 9.67 -2.24 2.68
CA GLY A 46 9.78 -3.43 1.84
C GLY A 46 9.54 -4.77 2.54
N LYS A 47 8.97 -4.79 3.75
CA LYS A 47 8.78 -6.01 4.55
C LYS A 47 7.92 -7.07 3.86
N ILE A 48 6.90 -6.65 3.10
CA ILE A 48 6.04 -7.57 2.34
C ILE A 48 6.87 -8.30 1.28
N MET A 49 7.61 -7.55 0.47
CA MET A 49 8.43 -8.13 -0.60
C MET A 49 9.64 -8.90 -0.06
N GLY A 50 10.23 -8.47 1.06
CA GLY A 50 11.28 -9.22 1.73
C GLY A 50 10.79 -10.57 2.25
N SER A 51 9.59 -10.62 2.84
CA SER A 51 8.95 -11.87 3.26
C SER A 51 8.61 -12.77 2.06
N LEU A 52 8.07 -12.20 0.98
CA LEU A 52 7.78 -12.94 -0.25
C LEU A 52 9.06 -13.52 -0.88
N SER A 53 10.14 -12.74 -0.89
CA SER A 53 11.46 -13.17 -1.38
C SER A 53 11.96 -14.42 -0.66
N SER A 54 11.89 -14.43 0.68
CA SER A 54 12.25 -15.62 1.46
C SER A 54 11.32 -16.80 1.20
N LYS A 55 10.00 -16.56 1.16
CA LYS A 55 9.00 -17.62 0.94
C LYS A 55 9.20 -18.34 -0.39
N LEU A 56 9.53 -17.61 -1.44
CA LEU A 56 9.73 -18.15 -2.79
C LEU A 56 11.20 -18.51 -3.09
N LYS A 57 12.11 -18.22 -2.16
CA LYS A 57 13.57 -18.36 -2.39
C LYS A 57 14.00 -17.67 -3.68
N LEU A 58 13.57 -16.40 -3.85
CA LEU A 58 13.82 -15.65 -5.10
C LEU A 58 15.31 -15.51 -5.37
N ILE A 59 15.75 -15.91 -6.57
CA ILE A 59 17.13 -15.74 -7.05
C ILE A 59 17.42 -14.23 -7.23
N ASN A 60 16.46 -13.49 -7.79
CA ASN A 60 16.55 -12.05 -7.95
C ASN A 60 15.83 -11.38 -6.78
N LYS A 61 16.53 -10.61 -5.95
CA LYS A 61 15.88 -9.79 -4.92
C LYS A 61 14.85 -8.85 -5.56
N PRO A 62 13.63 -8.72 -5.01
CA PRO A 62 12.65 -7.74 -5.46
C PRO A 62 13.23 -6.32 -5.42
N VAL A 63 12.83 -5.48 -6.37
CA VAL A 63 13.19 -4.05 -6.37
C VAL A 63 12.07 -3.29 -5.67
N GLY A 64 12.41 -2.53 -4.63
CA GLY A 64 11.48 -1.63 -3.93
C GLY A 64 11.85 -0.17 -4.21
N LEU A 65 10.85 0.61 -4.65
CA LEU A 65 11.01 2.06 -4.89
C LEU A 65 10.25 2.84 -3.83
N ASP A 66 10.89 3.84 -3.24
CA ASP A 66 10.22 4.84 -2.40
C ASP A 66 10.90 6.20 -2.57
N ILE A 67 10.15 7.28 -2.32
CA ILE A 67 10.68 8.64 -2.31
C ILE A 67 11.32 8.98 -0.96
N GLU A 68 10.86 8.31 0.10
CA GLU A 68 11.39 8.45 1.45
C GLU A 68 12.59 7.53 1.66
N ASN A 69 13.55 7.99 2.46
CA ASN A 69 14.68 7.16 2.84
C ASN A 69 14.37 6.38 4.12
N HIS A 70 14.23 5.08 3.99
CA HIS A 70 14.02 4.17 5.12
C HIS A 70 15.34 3.47 5.47
N LYS A 71 16.05 3.94 6.50
CA LYS A 71 17.32 3.33 6.95
C LYS A 71 17.14 1.88 7.43
N ASP A 72 15.94 1.54 7.91
CA ASP A 72 15.54 0.24 8.45
C ASP A 72 14.76 -0.61 7.42
N PHE A 73 15.04 -0.44 6.13
CA PHE A 73 14.43 -1.26 5.08
C PHE A 73 14.86 -2.74 5.15
N ASP A 74 14.04 -3.62 4.64
CA ASP A 74 14.28 -5.07 4.60
C ASP A 74 15.46 -5.41 3.66
N LYS A 75 16.50 -6.04 4.17
CA LYS A 75 17.73 -6.37 3.42
C LYS A 75 17.55 -7.46 2.35
N ARG A 76 16.38 -8.09 2.33
CA ARG A 76 16.02 -9.08 1.30
C ARG A 76 15.49 -8.46 0.01
N ILE A 77 15.38 -7.11 -0.06
CA ILE A 77 15.05 -6.38 -1.28
C ILE A 77 16.20 -5.47 -1.72
N ILE A 78 16.14 -5.03 -2.97
CA ILE A 78 16.96 -3.93 -3.48
C ILE A 78 16.16 -2.66 -3.31
N PHE A 79 16.41 -1.93 -2.23
CA PHE A 79 15.76 -0.65 -1.97
C PHE A 79 16.38 0.46 -2.82
N LYS A 80 15.54 1.27 -3.47
CA LYS A 80 15.96 2.45 -4.22
C LYS A 80 15.15 3.67 -3.80
N LYS A 81 15.79 4.66 -3.22
CA LYS A 81 15.21 5.98 -2.98
C LYS A 81 15.14 6.73 -4.32
N THR A 82 13.98 6.71 -4.96
CA THR A 82 13.81 7.32 -6.28
C THR A 82 12.34 7.57 -6.62
N ASN A 83 12.10 8.50 -7.54
CA ASN A 83 10.79 8.68 -8.16
C ASN A 83 10.48 7.51 -9.11
N ALA A 84 9.27 6.96 -9.01
CA ALA A 84 8.86 5.79 -9.79
C ALA A 84 8.88 6.04 -11.32
N ILE A 85 8.47 7.24 -11.78
CA ILE A 85 8.47 7.59 -13.21
C ILE A 85 9.91 7.63 -13.72
N LYS A 86 10.81 8.30 -12.99
CA LYS A 86 12.23 8.38 -13.36
C LYS A 86 12.84 6.98 -13.46
N TYR A 87 12.56 6.11 -12.48
CA TYR A 87 13.04 4.74 -12.50
C TYR A 87 12.51 3.95 -13.68
N LEU A 88 11.18 3.93 -13.87
CA LEU A 88 10.53 3.15 -14.92
C LEU A 88 10.94 3.62 -16.33
N LYS A 89 11.10 4.93 -16.56
CA LYS A 89 11.55 5.49 -17.84
C LYS A 89 12.94 4.97 -18.25
N ASN A 90 13.84 4.84 -17.26
CA ASN A 90 15.23 4.44 -17.51
C ASN A 90 15.46 2.93 -17.32
N ASN A 91 14.43 2.18 -16.92
CA ASN A 91 14.56 0.76 -16.61
C ASN A 91 14.40 -0.10 -17.86
N LYS A 92 15.39 -0.95 -18.14
CA LYS A 92 15.35 -1.94 -19.22
C LYS A 92 14.87 -3.33 -18.77
N LYS A 93 14.71 -3.55 -17.45
CA LYS A 93 14.29 -4.85 -16.90
C LYS A 93 12.79 -5.05 -17.10
N LYS A 94 12.39 -6.31 -17.32
CA LYS A 94 10.98 -6.74 -17.33
C LYS A 94 10.64 -7.41 -16.00
N PHE A 95 9.36 -7.32 -15.61
CA PHE A 95 8.86 -7.82 -14.33
C PHE A 95 7.66 -8.75 -14.55
N ASP A 96 7.53 -9.74 -13.69
CA ASP A 96 6.38 -10.65 -13.66
C ASP A 96 5.26 -10.09 -12.77
N LEU A 97 5.64 -9.28 -11.76
CA LEU A 97 4.72 -8.59 -10.87
C LEU A 97 5.23 -7.18 -10.61
N ILE A 98 4.34 -6.19 -10.81
CA ILE A 98 4.52 -4.82 -10.32
C ILE A 98 3.43 -4.57 -9.29
N LEU A 99 3.80 -4.32 -8.03
CA LEU A 99 2.90 -3.98 -6.95
C LEU A 99 2.85 -2.47 -6.73
N ILE A 100 1.63 -1.93 -6.53
CA ILE A 100 1.37 -0.54 -6.09
C ILE A 100 0.35 -0.63 -4.97
N LYS A 101 0.82 -0.77 -3.73
CA LYS A 101 -0.05 -0.95 -2.56
C LYS A 101 -0.17 0.33 -1.74
N GLN A 102 -1.38 0.88 -1.67
CA GLN A 102 -1.69 2.09 -0.88
C GLN A 102 -0.78 3.28 -1.17
N THR A 103 -0.35 3.42 -2.43
CA THR A 103 0.58 4.47 -2.89
C THR A 103 0.00 5.27 -4.04
N ILE A 104 -0.86 4.68 -4.87
CA ILE A 104 -1.39 5.30 -6.09
C ILE A 104 -2.06 6.66 -5.83
N HIS A 105 -2.70 6.83 -4.66
CA HIS A 105 -3.36 8.07 -4.25
C HIS A 105 -2.40 9.22 -3.90
N LEU A 106 -1.11 8.95 -3.78
CA LEU A 106 -0.09 9.98 -3.52
C LEU A 106 0.38 10.68 -4.81
N PHE A 107 0.14 10.07 -5.98
CA PHE A 107 0.52 10.64 -7.26
C PHE A 107 -0.58 11.55 -7.82
N ASN A 108 -0.20 12.59 -8.59
CA ASN A 108 -1.18 13.35 -9.36
C ASN A 108 -1.71 12.53 -10.56
N LEU A 109 -2.84 12.95 -11.14
CA LEU A 109 -3.51 12.19 -12.22
C LEU A 109 -2.66 12.04 -13.48
N LYS A 110 -1.81 13.04 -13.81
CA LYS A 110 -0.91 12.98 -14.98
C LYS A 110 0.18 11.92 -14.73
N ASP A 111 0.73 11.88 -13.52
CA ASP A 111 1.78 10.94 -13.15
C ASP A 111 1.24 9.50 -13.05
N ILE A 112 -0.01 9.31 -12.59
CA ILE A 112 -0.65 7.98 -12.58
C ILE A 112 -0.67 7.40 -13.99
N LYS A 113 -1.07 8.18 -15.02
CA LYS A 113 -1.08 7.71 -16.42
C LYS A 113 0.33 7.28 -16.86
N LYS A 114 1.37 8.10 -16.57
CA LYS A 114 2.76 7.79 -16.91
C LYS A 114 3.26 6.52 -16.18
N ILE A 115 3.00 6.42 -14.88
CA ILE A 115 3.38 5.24 -14.10
C ILE A 115 2.76 3.99 -14.68
N LEU A 116 1.48 4.01 -15.00
CA LEU A 116 0.78 2.85 -15.56
C LEU A 116 1.33 2.46 -16.94
N ALA A 117 1.52 3.43 -17.84
CA ALA A 117 2.08 3.18 -19.16
C ALA A 117 3.48 2.55 -19.08
N HIS A 118 4.38 3.17 -18.30
CA HIS A 118 5.74 2.65 -18.13
C HIS A 118 5.75 1.29 -17.37
N SER A 119 4.87 1.12 -16.39
CA SER A 119 4.74 -0.16 -15.69
C SER A 119 4.27 -1.27 -16.65
N TYR A 120 3.26 -0.98 -17.46
CA TYR A 120 2.76 -1.95 -18.44
C TYR A 120 3.82 -2.33 -19.47
N SER A 121 4.56 -1.34 -20.00
CA SER A 121 5.69 -1.58 -20.90
C SER A 121 6.80 -2.39 -20.22
N SER A 122 6.97 -2.28 -18.92
CA SER A 122 7.97 -3.01 -18.13
C SER A 122 7.51 -4.41 -17.69
N LEU A 123 6.32 -4.87 -18.04
CA LEU A 123 5.90 -6.24 -17.76
C LEU A 123 6.44 -7.24 -18.78
N ASN A 124 6.72 -8.45 -18.34
CA ASN A 124 6.79 -9.64 -19.20
C ASN A 124 5.39 -9.95 -19.76
N ILE A 125 5.30 -10.70 -20.86
CA ILE A 125 4.02 -11.28 -21.31
C ILE A 125 3.48 -12.18 -20.20
N GLY A 126 2.18 -12.08 -19.93
CA GLY A 126 1.54 -12.72 -18.78
C GLY A 126 1.86 -12.08 -17.42
N GLY A 127 2.74 -11.06 -17.36
CA GLY A 127 3.00 -10.28 -16.14
C GLY A 127 1.81 -9.44 -15.73
N ILE A 128 1.77 -9.03 -14.44
CA ILE A 128 0.65 -8.27 -13.89
C ILE A 128 1.11 -7.00 -13.15
N ILE A 129 0.26 -5.96 -13.23
CA ILE A 129 0.29 -4.82 -12.31
C ILE A 129 -0.85 -5.02 -11.32
N LEU A 130 -0.57 -5.01 -10.04
CA LEU A 130 -1.53 -5.17 -8.97
C LEU A 130 -1.59 -3.89 -8.13
N ILE A 131 -2.74 -3.19 -8.17
CA ILE A 131 -2.93 -1.92 -7.50
C ILE A 131 -3.96 -2.09 -6.39
N LEU A 132 -3.59 -1.75 -5.15
CA LEU A 132 -4.49 -1.80 -4.00
C LEU A 132 -4.66 -0.41 -3.38
N THR A 133 -5.92 -0.07 -3.10
CA THR A 133 -6.32 1.13 -2.35
C THR A 133 -7.30 0.76 -1.26
N LEU A 134 -7.49 1.63 -0.28
CA LEU A 134 -8.57 1.47 0.70
C LEU A 134 -9.91 1.32 -0.03
N ASP A 135 -10.78 0.44 0.48
CA ASP A 135 -12.16 0.40 0.01
C ASP A 135 -12.89 1.65 0.55
N THR A 136 -13.25 2.56 -0.35
CA THR A 136 -13.85 3.84 0.00
C THR A 136 -15.32 3.75 0.37
N LYS A 137 -15.99 2.63 -0.01
CA LYS A 137 -17.40 2.38 0.30
C LYS A 137 -17.59 1.63 1.60
N ASP A 138 -16.64 0.75 1.91
CA ASP A 138 -16.72 -0.19 3.02
C ASP A 138 -15.42 -0.13 3.85
N ASN A 139 -15.14 1.04 4.44
CA ASN A 139 -13.97 1.27 5.26
C ASN A 139 -14.31 1.20 6.74
N GLU A 140 -13.64 0.30 7.46
CA GLU A 140 -13.83 0.06 8.89
C GLU A 140 -12.69 0.59 9.77
N ILE A 141 -11.70 1.29 9.20
CA ILE A 141 -10.58 1.84 9.99
C ILE A 141 -11.17 2.73 11.08
N PRO A 142 -10.87 2.48 12.37
CA PRO A 142 -11.38 3.27 13.47
C PRO A 142 -10.94 4.72 13.35
N THR A 143 -11.89 5.64 13.45
CA THR A 143 -11.66 7.07 13.30
C THR A 143 -12.31 7.86 14.40
N PHE A 144 -11.68 8.96 14.81
CA PHE A 144 -12.32 10.04 15.51
C PHE A 144 -13.02 11.00 14.53
N PHE A 145 -13.86 11.89 15.00
CA PHE A 145 -14.74 12.71 14.17
C PHE A 145 -14.01 13.47 13.04
N LEU A 146 -13.01 14.29 13.37
CA LEU A 146 -12.25 15.05 12.37
C LEU A 146 -11.50 14.15 11.37
N MET A 147 -10.96 13.03 11.85
CA MET A 147 -10.30 12.05 11.01
C MET A 147 -11.28 11.45 10.00
N LYS A 148 -12.51 11.12 10.43
CA LYS A 148 -13.57 10.59 9.56
C LYS A 148 -13.92 11.58 8.47
N GLN A 149 -14.15 12.85 8.83
CA GLN A 149 -14.45 13.90 7.85
C GLN A 149 -13.34 14.03 6.81
N LYS A 150 -12.07 14.08 7.24
CA LYS A 150 -10.92 14.24 6.36
C LYS A 150 -10.70 13.02 5.46
N LEU A 151 -10.91 11.83 5.99
CA LEU A 151 -10.82 10.58 5.23
C LEU A 151 -11.91 10.54 4.15
N THR A 152 -13.15 10.91 4.49
CA THR A 152 -14.26 10.98 3.52
C THR A 152 -13.97 11.97 2.39
N GLN A 153 -13.35 13.12 2.69
CA GLN A 153 -12.92 14.06 1.65
C GLN A 153 -11.87 13.46 0.70
N SER A 154 -10.87 12.72 1.25
CA SER A 154 -9.86 12.06 0.40
C SER A 154 -10.45 10.94 -0.45
N PHE A 155 -11.50 10.27 0.00
CA PHE A 155 -12.18 9.22 -0.77
C PHE A 155 -12.81 9.73 -2.07
N LYS A 156 -13.19 11.01 -2.17
CA LYS A 156 -13.65 11.61 -3.43
C LYS A 156 -12.59 11.50 -4.52
N ARG A 157 -11.33 11.82 -4.16
CA ARG A 157 -10.19 11.71 -5.07
C ARG A 157 -9.86 10.26 -5.39
N ASP A 158 -9.86 9.39 -4.39
CA ASP A 158 -9.56 7.97 -4.58
C ASP A 158 -10.60 7.30 -5.49
N ASN A 159 -11.87 7.70 -5.40
CA ASN A 159 -12.91 7.25 -6.31
C ASN A 159 -12.70 7.76 -7.75
N LEU A 160 -12.21 9.00 -7.93
CA LEU A 160 -11.87 9.51 -9.25
C LEU A 160 -10.70 8.73 -9.87
N ILE A 161 -9.65 8.45 -9.09
CA ILE A 161 -8.54 7.61 -9.53
C ILE A 161 -9.06 6.24 -9.93
N TRP A 162 -9.89 5.62 -9.09
CA TRP A 162 -10.45 4.30 -9.35
C TRP A 162 -11.28 4.26 -10.64
N LYS A 163 -12.16 5.25 -10.86
CA LYS A 163 -12.93 5.37 -12.11
C LYS A 163 -12.00 5.43 -13.33
N LYS A 164 -10.91 6.22 -13.26
CA LYS A 164 -9.93 6.31 -14.35
C LYS A 164 -9.19 5.00 -14.59
N LEU A 165 -8.85 4.24 -13.56
CA LEU A 165 -8.25 2.91 -13.70
C LEU A 165 -9.20 1.93 -14.40
N LEU A 166 -10.51 1.98 -14.09
CA LEU A 166 -11.52 1.13 -14.71
C LEU A 166 -11.73 1.43 -16.21
N GLN A 167 -11.55 2.69 -16.62
CA GLN A 167 -11.72 3.14 -18.00
C GLN A 167 -10.56 2.73 -18.94
N LEU A 168 -9.43 2.25 -18.39
CA LEU A 168 -8.32 1.82 -19.24
C LEU A 168 -8.72 0.59 -20.07
N ASN A 169 -8.43 0.64 -21.38
CA ASN A 169 -8.65 -0.49 -22.29
C ASN A 169 -7.50 -1.50 -22.18
N ILE A 170 -7.39 -2.14 -21.03
CA ILE A 170 -6.39 -3.18 -20.71
C ILE A 170 -7.15 -4.30 -20.01
N LYS A 171 -6.76 -5.56 -20.30
CA LYS A 171 -7.31 -6.75 -19.60
C LYS A 171 -7.14 -6.58 -18.10
N LYS A 172 -8.26 -6.59 -17.36
CA LYS A 172 -8.27 -6.33 -15.93
C LYS A 172 -9.22 -7.23 -15.17
N THR A 173 -8.88 -7.47 -13.90
CA THR A 173 -9.71 -8.19 -12.94
C THR A 173 -9.82 -7.34 -11.67
N ILE A 174 -11.00 -7.32 -11.05
CA ILE A 174 -11.27 -6.58 -9.80
C ILE A 174 -11.54 -7.58 -8.71
N ILE A 175 -10.81 -7.45 -7.61
CA ILE A 175 -10.94 -8.31 -6.43
C ILE A 175 -10.81 -7.48 -5.15
N LYS A 176 -11.01 -8.10 -4.01
CA LYS A 176 -10.80 -7.47 -2.69
C LYS A 176 -9.81 -8.27 -1.87
N PHE A 177 -9.00 -7.56 -1.09
CA PHE A 177 -8.24 -8.11 0.02
C PHE A 177 -8.88 -7.67 1.31
N ASN A 178 -9.09 -8.60 2.22
CA ASN A 178 -9.69 -8.35 3.53
C ASN A 178 -8.82 -9.02 4.60
N PHE A 179 -8.49 -8.26 5.65
CA PHE A 179 -7.71 -8.75 6.77
C PHE A 179 -8.35 -8.31 8.09
N LYS A 180 -8.73 -9.28 8.94
CA LYS A 180 -9.30 -9.01 10.25
C LYS A 180 -8.21 -8.54 11.22
N VAL A 181 -8.32 -7.30 11.66
CA VAL A 181 -7.41 -6.66 12.61
C VAL A 181 -7.96 -6.81 14.03
N ASN A 182 -7.10 -7.27 14.93
CA ASN A 182 -7.33 -7.21 16.37
C ASN A 182 -6.10 -6.57 17.00
N ILE A 183 -6.23 -5.36 17.47
CA ILE A 183 -5.12 -4.56 18.00
C ILE A 183 -5.45 -4.02 19.40
N LYS A 184 -4.47 -4.04 20.31
CA LYS A 184 -4.64 -3.42 21.63
C LYS A 184 -4.90 -1.91 21.47
N LYS A 185 -5.87 -1.38 22.19
CA LYS A 185 -6.26 0.04 22.13
C LYS A 185 -5.05 0.99 22.28
N ASN A 186 -4.20 0.75 23.28
CA ASN A 186 -3.03 1.59 23.52
C ASN A 186 -2.04 1.64 22.35
N ILE A 187 -1.89 0.51 21.61
CA ILE A 187 -1.06 0.47 20.40
C ILE A 187 -1.70 1.33 19.31
N TYR A 188 -3.02 1.23 19.12
CA TYR A 188 -3.73 2.04 18.11
C TYR A 188 -3.66 3.54 18.43
N LEU A 189 -3.84 3.94 19.70
CA LEU A 189 -3.67 5.33 20.14
C LEU A 189 -2.26 5.85 19.86
N LYS A 190 -1.23 5.03 20.10
CA LYS A 190 0.16 5.37 19.77
C LYS A 190 0.35 5.57 18.26
N MET A 191 -0.31 4.76 17.42
CA MET A 191 -0.27 4.93 15.97
C MET A 191 -0.90 6.26 15.55
N ILE A 192 -2.05 6.67 16.12
CA ILE A 192 -2.68 7.97 15.87
C ILE A 192 -1.70 9.09 16.26
N LYS A 193 -1.10 9.03 17.45
CA LYS A 193 -0.09 10.00 17.93
C LYS A 193 1.08 10.12 16.92
N GLN A 194 1.50 9.02 16.34
CA GLN A 194 2.58 8.95 15.34
C GLN A 194 2.11 9.29 13.91
N ARG A 195 0.85 9.69 13.72
CA ARG A 195 0.28 10.10 12.42
C ARG A 195 0.50 9.03 11.34
N PHE A 196 0.09 7.79 11.63
CA PHE A 196 0.37 6.62 10.80
C PHE A 196 -0.21 6.66 9.38
N ILE A 197 -1.21 7.51 9.09
CA ILE A 197 -1.77 7.71 7.74
C ILE A 197 -1.75 9.18 7.33
N SER A 198 -1.79 9.42 6.01
CA SER A 198 -1.71 10.76 5.41
C SER A 198 -2.79 11.72 5.90
N THR A 199 -3.98 11.21 6.20
CA THR A 199 -5.10 11.96 6.74
C THR A 199 -4.74 12.71 8.02
N LEU A 200 -3.87 12.13 8.85
CA LEU A 200 -3.47 12.69 10.15
C LEU A 200 -2.35 13.74 10.05
N LEU A 201 -1.66 13.86 8.92
CA LEU A 201 -0.49 14.73 8.79
C LEU A 201 -0.80 16.21 8.96
N LYS A 202 -2.02 16.62 8.60
CA LYS A 202 -2.45 18.04 8.62
C LYS A 202 -3.09 18.47 9.94
N PHE A 203 -3.33 17.57 10.88
CA PHE A 203 -3.93 17.93 12.16
C PHE A 203 -2.90 18.55 13.11
N SER A 204 -3.32 19.53 13.91
CA SER A 204 -2.52 20.05 15.02
C SER A 204 -2.31 19.00 16.12
N SER A 205 -1.35 19.21 17.00
CA SER A 205 -1.13 18.29 18.14
C SER A 205 -2.34 18.23 19.06
N LEU A 206 -3.06 19.34 19.24
CA LEU A 206 -4.29 19.40 20.03
C LEU A 206 -5.42 18.58 19.38
N GLN A 207 -5.61 18.70 18.06
CA GLN A 207 -6.60 17.89 17.33
C GLN A 207 -6.31 16.39 17.42
N ILE A 208 -5.03 16.00 17.36
CA ILE A 208 -4.62 14.61 17.55
C ILE A 208 -4.91 14.15 18.98
N LEU A 209 -4.63 14.97 20.00
CA LEU A 209 -4.90 14.64 21.40
C LEU A 209 -6.40 14.44 21.65
N ASN A 210 -7.23 15.36 21.16
CA ASN A 210 -8.69 15.25 21.26
C ASN A 210 -9.20 13.99 20.56
N GLY A 211 -8.69 13.69 19.36
CA GLY A 211 -9.04 12.47 18.65
C GLY A 211 -8.59 11.18 19.36
N ILE A 212 -7.46 11.21 20.06
CA ILE A 212 -7.02 10.11 20.93
C ILE A 212 -8.02 9.90 22.06
N ASN A 213 -8.50 10.98 22.70
CA ASN A 213 -9.49 10.90 23.76
C ASN A 213 -10.83 10.32 23.26
N GLU A 214 -11.31 10.76 22.07
CA GLU A 214 -12.51 10.18 21.45
C GLU A 214 -12.38 8.65 21.24
N ILE A 215 -11.26 8.19 20.67
CA ILE A 215 -11.03 6.75 20.47
C ILE A 215 -10.88 6.02 21.81
N ASN A 216 -10.24 6.64 22.81
CA ASN A 216 -10.06 6.05 24.13
C ASN A 216 -11.39 5.80 24.85
N LEU A 217 -12.35 6.72 24.71
CA LEU A 217 -13.70 6.57 25.24
C LEU A 217 -14.53 5.51 24.50
N LYS A 218 -14.36 5.44 23.18
CA LYS A 218 -15.13 4.54 22.32
C LYS A 218 -14.77 3.06 22.50
N TYR A 219 -13.52 2.74 22.81
CA TYR A 219 -13.03 1.35 22.86
C TYR A 219 -12.51 1.01 24.27
N LYS A 220 -12.80 -0.21 24.77
CA LYS A 220 -12.34 -0.68 26.10
C LYS A 220 -10.89 -1.20 26.07
N LYS A 221 -10.64 -2.41 25.58
CA LYS A 221 -9.33 -3.07 25.60
C LYS A 221 -8.72 -3.25 24.20
N ASN A 222 -9.51 -3.80 23.30
CA ASN A 222 -9.10 -4.11 21.93
C ASN A 222 -9.96 -3.38 20.91
N ILE A 223 -9.38 -3.11 19.77
CA ILE A 223 -10.04 -2.52 18.61
C ILE A 223 -10.06 -3.59 17.53
N LEU A 224 -11.28 -3.95 17.08
CA LEU A 224 -11.56 -4.95 16.05
C LEU A 224 -12.10 -4.23 14.82
N PHE A 225 -11.54 -4.52 13.66
CA PHE A 225 -12.04 -4.02 12.37
C PHE A 225 -11.47 -4.85 11.22
N ASN A 226 -12.02 -4.70 10.03
CA ASN A 226 -11.47 -5.30 8.82
C ASN A 226 -10.69 -4.23 8.03
N ASP A 227 -9.42 -4.52 7.71
CA ASP A 227 -8.64 -3.75 6.75
C ASP A 227 -9.02 -4.23 5.34
N LYS A 228 -9.88 -3.45 4.69
CA LYS A 228 -10.47 -3.78 3.38
C LYS A 228 -9.82 -2.97 2.29
N LEU A 229 -9.19 -3.66 1.34
CA LEU A 229 -8.57 -3.05 0.17
C LEU A 229 -9.29 -3.53 -1.09
N LYS A 230 -9.68 -2.60 -1.96
CA LYS A 230 -10.06 -2.91 -3.33
C LYS A 230 -8.81 -3.04 -4.18
N CYS A 231 -8.79 -4.03 -5.05
CA CYS A 231 -7.65 -4.36 -5.88
C CYS A 231 -8.06 -4.43 -7.35
N ILE A 232 -7.28 -3.80 -8.22
CA ILE A 232 -7.36 -3.97 -9.67
C ILE A 232 -6.06 -4.61 -10.16
N ILE A 233 -6.18 -5.61 -11.01
CA ILE A 233 -5.08 -6.34 -11.63
C ILE A 233 -5.14 -6.08 -13.12
N PHE A 234 -4.07 -5.52 -13.68
CA PHE A 234 -3.87 -5.41 -15.13
C PHE A 234 -2.94 -6.52 -15.58
N THR A 235 -3.32 -7.24 -16.62
CA THR A 235 -2.52 -8.35 -17.19
C THR A 235 -1.99 -7.98 -18.56
N LYS A 236 -0.70 -8.17 -18.80
CA LYS A 236 -0.10 -8.02 -20.12
C LYS A 236 -0.36 -9.30 -20.92
N VAL A 237 -1.08 -9.17 -21.99
CA VAL A 237 -1.32 -10.21 -23.01
C VAL A 237 -0.29 -10.12 -24.11
#